data_324a67f666ed5c1d671a7d1708f5c760
#
_entry.id   324a67f666ed5c1d671a7d1708f5c760
#
_cell.length_a   1.000
_cell.length_b   1.000
_cell.length_c   1.000
_cell.angle_alpha   90.00
_cell.angle_beta   90.00
_cell.angle_gamma   90.00
#
_symmetry.space_group_name_H-M   'P 1'
#
loop_
_entity.id
_entity.type
_entity.pdbx_description
1 polymer ?
#
loop_
_entity_poly.entity_id
_entity_poly.type
_entity_poly.pdbx_seq_one_letter_code
_entity_poly.pdbx_strand_id
1 'polypeptide(L)'
;YEILIGLVGSEMCIRDRKPAHPFGRLDDFEYLRSIGAAAISNIDKQLHPTAAGMLMFGDEYNIVRHFPEYFLDYQEILDPSIRWTDRLQSSSGEWSGNICDFYFRVYNKLITDIKIPFKTVDGNRIDDTPIHEALREALANCLINADFYGVRGIVIRKNTEKIIFENPGYSRTGKQQMRKGGISDPRNKILMKMFNLINIGERAGSGVPNVFNTWADQGWPEPIIEEEFDPDRTILVLTIKKKRRTKTSSKKQAIKPFNI
;
A
#
# COMPACT_ATOMS: atom_id res chain seq x y z
N TYR A 1 -22.78 14.35 13.81
CA TYR A 1 -21.91 14.84 14.90
C TYR A 1 -21.18 13.68 15.60
N GLU A 2 -21.87 12.61 15.97
CA GLU A 2 -21.28 11.43 16.63
C GLU A 2 -20.15 10.78 15.79
N ILE A 3 -20.34 10.64 14.48
CA ILE A 3 -19.32 10.08 13.58
C ILE A 3 -18.09 11.00 13.52
N LEU A 4 -18.27 12.32 13.56
CA LEU A 4 -17.17 13.27 13.57
C LEU A 4 -16.33 13.16 14.85
N ILE A 5 -17.00 12.97 16.00
CA ILE A 5 -16.33 12.73 17.29
C ILE A 5 -15.50 11.43 17.21
N GLY A 6 -16.02 10.39 16.53
CA GLY A 6 -15.29 9.15 16.31
C GLY A 6 -14.01 9.28 15.46
N LEU A 7 -13.86 10.37 14.68
CA LEU A 7 -12.61 10.64 13.97
C LEU A 7 -11.57 11.35 14.86
N VAL A 8 -12.00 12.04 15.91
CA VAL A 8 -11.12 12.76 16.85
C VAL A 8 -10.34 11.73 17.67
N GLY A 9 -9.02 11.87 17.68
CA GLY A 9 -8.09 10.91 18.28
C GLY A 9 -7.50 9.94 17.27
N SER A 10 -8.26 9.49 16.26
CA SER A 10 -7.75 8.62 15.21
C SER A 10 -6.79 9.33 14.24
N GLU A 11 -6.95 10.65 14.06
CA GLU A 11 -6.04 11.48 13.24
C GLU A 11 -4.64 11.60 13.85
N MET A 12 -4.46 11.27 15.13
CA MET A 12 -3.16 11.27 15.81
C MET A 12 -2.16 10.38 15.09
N CYS A 13 -2.63 9.32 14.42
CA CYS A 13 -1.78 8.46 13.59
C CYS A 13 -1.02 9.23 12.49
N ILE A 14 -1.55 10.35 12.00
CA ILE A 14 -0.90 11.25 11.03
C ILE A 14 -0.25 12.44 11.73
N ARG A 15 -0.95 13.08 12.66
CA ARG A 15 -0.52 14.30 13.35
C ARG A 15 0.80 14.14 14.08
N ASP A 16 0.95 13.05 14.85
CA ASP A 16 2.15 12.76 15.65
C ASP A 16 3.38 12.46 14.81
N ARG A 17 3.20 11.98 13.58
CA ARG A 17 4.32 11.67 12.68
C ARG A 17 4.96 12.92 12.06
N LYS A 18 4.28 14.08 12.13
CA LYS A 18 4.79 15.35 11.60
C LYS A 18 4.42 16.52 12.51
N PRO A 19 4.87 16.52 13.77
CA PRO A 19 4.47 17.52 14.77
C PRO A 19 4.90 18.94 14.38
N ALA A 20 5.96 19.08 13.58
CA ALA A 20 6.42 20.39 13.07
C ALA A 20 5.57 20.95 11.92
N HIS A 21 4.59 20.20 11.40
CA HIS A 21 3.72 20.70 10.34
C HIS A 21 2.82 21.83 10.88
N PRO A 22 2.58 22.93 10.13
CA PRO A 22 1.74 24.04 10.59
C PRO A 22 0.36 23.61 11.10
N PHE A 23 -0.24 22.57 10.51
CA PHE A 23 -1.52 22.03 10.95
C PHE A 23 -1.46 21.35 12.33
N GLY A 24 -0.29 20.93 12.81
CA GLY A 24 -0.13 20.31 14.13
C GLY A 24 -0.51 21.22 15.30
N ARG A 25 -0.63 22.55 15.06
CA ARG A 25 -1.02 23.54 16.07
C ARG A 25 -2.52 23.85 16.10
N LEU A 26 -3.27 23.32 15.14
CA LEU A 26 -4.72 23.49 15.04
C LEU A 26 -5.43 22.62 16.09
N ASP A 27 -6.63 23.04 16.50
CA ASP A 27 -7.51 22.13 17.24
C ASP A 27 -7.94 20.93 16.35
N ASP A 28 -8.53 19.91 16.94
CA ASP A 28 -8.83 18.65 16.25
C ASP A 28 -9.81 18.85 15.08
N PHE A 29 -10.81 19.71 15.22
CA PHE A 29 -11.80 19.96 14.18
C PHE A 29 -11.20 20.78 13.03
N GLU A 30 -10.42 21.80 13.33
CA GLU A 30 -9.69 22.59 12.33
C GLU A 30 -8.64 21.73 11.62
N TYR A 31 -7.96 20.84 12.35
CA TYR A 31 -7.02 19.89 11.78
C TYR A 31 -7.72 18.97 10.78
N LEU A 32 -8.79 18.26 11.19
CA LEU A 32 -9.57 17.37 10.32
C LEU A 32 -10.08 18.10 9.06
N ARG A 33 -10.53 19.34 9.21
CA ARG A 33 -10.94 20.18 8.08
C ARG A 33 -9.77 20.50 7.14
N SER A 34 -8.63 20.89 7.69
CA SER A 34 -7.45 21.31 6.92
C SER A 34 -6.85 20.17 6.11
N ILE A 35 -6.87 18.95 6.63
CA ILE A 35 -6.43 17.75 5.89
C ILE A 35 -7.47 17.24 4.91
N GLY A 36 -8.72 17.70 5.00
CA GLY A 36 -9.84 17.28 4.15
C GLY A 36 -10.63 16.09 4.70
N ALA A 37 -10.40 15.70 5.95
CA ALA A 37 -11.14 14.63 6.61
C ALA A 37 -12.57 15.07 7.03
N ALA A 38 -12.78 16.37 7.23
CA ALA A 38 -14.09 16.94 7.51
C ALA A 38 -14.35 18.15 6.61
N ALA A 39 -15.61 18.48 6.40
CA ALA A 39 -16.05 19.64 5.63
C ALA A 39 -17.35 20.22 6.20
N ILE A 40 -17.55 21.54 6.04
CA ILE A 40 -18.80 22.18 6.42
C ILE A 40 -19.87 21.84 5.37
N SER A 41 -20.97 21.25 5.82
CA SER A 41 -22.11 20.96 4.99
C SER A 41 -22.83 22.22 4.52
N ASN A 42 -23.25 22.26 3.27
CA ASN A 42 -24.05 23.35 2.74
C ASN A 42 -25.51 23.33 3.22
N ILE A 43 -25.96 22.21 3.76
CA ILE A 43 -27.35 21.97 4.18
C ILE A 43 -27.58 22.56 5.59
N ASP A 44 -26.83 22.08 6.56
CA ASP A 44 -27.02 22.41 7.99
C ASP A 44 -25.93 23.32 8.56
N LYS A 45 -24.92 23.70 7.73
CA LYS A 45 -23.78 24.53 8.11
C LYS A 45 -22.91 23.94 9.23
N GLN A 46 -23.06 22.66 9.51
CA GLN A 46 -22.25 21.94 10.49
C GLN A 46 -21.07 21.23 9.83
N LEU A 47 -20.06 20.90 10.64
CA LEU A 47 -18.91 20.13 10.22
C LEU A 47 -19.27 18.63 10.18
N HIS A 48 -19.07 18.01 9.03
CA HIS A 48 -19.31 16.58 8.81
C HIS A 48 -18.05 15.89 8.30
N PRO A 49 -17.89 14.56 8.58
CA PRO A 49 -16.84 13.76 7.95
C PRO A 49 -17.00 13.77 6.43
N THR A 50 -15.90 13.87 5.72
CA THR A 50 -15.87 13.56 4.29
C THR A 50 -15.80 12.05 4.08
N ALA A 51 -16.10 11.58 2.86
CA ALA A 51 -15.88 10.19 2.47
C ALA A 51 -14.43 9.72 2.75
N ALA A 52 -13.45 10.58 2.44
CA ALA A 52 -12.04 10.28 2.69
C ALA A 52 -11.69 10.27 4.19
N GLY A 53 -12.27 11.18 4.98
CA GLY A 53 -12.08 11.21 6.43
C GLY A 53 -12.65 9.95 7.10
N MET A 54 -13.83 9.54 6.65
CA MET A 54 -14.48 8.32 7.13
C MET A 54 -13.65 7.07 6.79
N LEU A 55 -13.20 6.93 5.55
CA LEU A 55 -12.32 5.82 5.13
C LEU A 55 -11.01 5.79 5.90
N MET A 56 -10.41 6.97 6.16
CA MET A 56 -9.08 7.07 6.76
C MET A 56 -9.09 6.85 8.26
N PHE A 57 -10.12 7.33 8.98
CA PHE A 57 -10.13 7.41 10.44
C PHE A 57 -11.40 6.86 11.10
N GLY A 58 -12.44 6.55 10.34
CA GLY A 58 -13.70 6.05 10.90
C GLY A 58 -13.58 4.61 11.39
N ASP A 59 -14.56 4.19 12.19
CA ASP A 59 -14.73 2.78 12.53
C ASP A 59 -15.38 2.03 11.37
N GLU A 60 -15.04 0.77 11.19
CA GLU A 60 -15.56 -0.09 10.11
C GLU A 60 -17.09 -0.07 10.02
N TYR A 61 -17.78 -0.14 11.17
CA TYR A 61 -19.25 -0.06 11.21
C TYR A 61 -19.81 1.20 10.52
N ASN A 62 -19.16 2.35 10.68
CA ASN A 62 -19.59 3.59 10.03
C ASN A 62 -19.17 3.62 8.55
N ILE A 63 -18.01 3.05 8.21
CA ILE A 63 -17.51 2.99 6.84
C ILE A 63 -18.44 2.17 5.98
N VAL A 64 -18.83 0.96 6.39
CA VAL A 64 -19.68 0.06 5.58
C VAL A 64 -21.09 0.59 5.34
N ARG A 65 -21.57 1.52 6.17
CA ARG A 65 -22.87 2.21 5.92
C ARG A 65 -22.84 3.10 4.69
N HIS A 66 -21.68 3.61 4.32
CA HIS A 66 -21.47 4.49 3.16
C HIS A 66 -20.80 3.76 1.99
N PHE A 67 -20.01 2.75 2.28
CA PHE A 67 -19.29 1.92 1.33
C PHE A 67 -19.60 0.44 1.61
N PRO A 68 -20.76 -0.08 1.15
CA PRO A 68 -21.20 -1.43 1.50
C PRO A 68 -20.23 -2.55 1.10
N GLU A 69 -19.44 -2.32 0.04
CA GLU A 69 -18.45 -3.27 -0.46
C GLU A 69 -17.05 -3.07 0.17
N TYR A 70 -16.95 -2.18 1.17
CA TYR A 70 -15.69 -1.92 1.85
C TYR A 70 -15.20 -3.16 2.57
N PHE A 71 -14.00 -3.59 2.21
CA PHE A 71 -13.33 -4.69 2.86
C PHE A 71 -11.82 -4.57 2.69
N LEU A 72 -11.07 -4.69 3.78
CA LEU A 72 -9.61 -4.74 3.78
C LEU A 72 -9.18 -6.10 4.34
N ASP A 73 -8.34 -6.83 3.61
CA ASP A 73 -7.87 -8.16 3.99
C ASP A 73 -6.36 -8.30 3.71
N TYR A 74 -5.59 -8.52 4.74
CA TYR A 74 -4.20 -8.96 4.64
C TYR A 74 -4.12 -10.44 5.02
N GLN A 75 -3.48 -11.22 4.17
CA GLN A 75 -3.30 -12.66 4.30
C GLN A 75 -1.82 -13.01 4.22
N GLU A 76 -1.29 -13.68 5.24
CA GLU A 76 0.07 -14.19 5.25
C GLU A 76 0.07 -15.73 5.21
N ILE A 77 0.85 -16.31 4.29
CA ILE A 77 0.96 -17.75 4.09
C ILE A 77 2.45 -18.10 4.00
N LEU A 78 3.10 -18.23 5.15
CA LEU A 78 4.52 -18.61 5.23
C LEU A 78 4.68 -20.13 5.28
N ASP A 79 3.68 -20.85 5.81
CA ASP A 79 3.60 -22.29 5.83
C ASP A 79 2.43 -22.78 4.95
N PRO A 80 2.70 -23.47 3.84
CA PRO A 80 1.66 -23.96 2.93
C PRO A 80 0.76 -25.05 3.52
N SER A 81 1.11 -25.63 4.68
CA SER A 81 0.29 -26.64 5.37
C SER A 81 -0.91 -26.03 6.10
N ILE A 82 -0.91 -24.72 6.33
CA ILE A 82 -1.99 -24.01 7.00
C ILE A 82 -2.57 -22.93 6.08
N ARG A 83 -3.86 -22.64 6.27
CA ARG A 83 -4.56 -21.69 5.40
C ARG A 83 -3.98 -20.28 5.49
N TRP A 84 -3.69 -19.80 6.70
CA TRP A 84 -3.05 -18.52 6.97
C TRP A 84 -2.10 -18.65 8.16
N THR A 85 -0.88 -18.13 8.01
CA THR A 85 0.05 -17.95 9.13
C THR A 85 -0.36 -16.74 9.97
N ASP A 86 -0.88 -15.70 9.29
CA ASP A 86 -1.41 -14.49 9.91
C ASP A 86 -2.50 -13.89 8.99
N ARG A 87 -3.47 -13.20 9.59
CA ARG A 87 -4.53 -12.52 8.84
C ARG A 87 -4.98 -11.27 9.59
N LEU A 88 -5.24 -10.19 8.83
CA LEU A 88 -5.83 -8.97 9.35
C LEU A 88 -6.97 -8.54 8.42
N GLN A 89 -8.20 -8.55 8.91
CA GLN A 89 -9.38 -8.15 8.13
C GLN A 89 -10.16 -7.04 8.83
N SER A 90 -10.72 -6.11 8.06
CA SER A 90 -11.44 -4.95 8.59
C SER A 90 -12.66 -5.33 9.42
N SER A 91 -13.34 -6.41 9.06
CA SER A 91 -14.58 -6.87 9.71
C SER A 91 -14.35 -7.76 10.94
N SER A 92 -13.11 -7.86 11.47
CA SER A 92 -12.83 -8.71 12.64
C SER A 92 -13.37 -8.16 13.96
N GLY A 93 -13.58 -6.84 14.02
CA GLY A 93 -13.95 -6.15 15.28
C GLY A 93 -12.82 -5.98 16.29
N GLU A 94 -11.59 -6.44 15.97
CA GLU A 94 -10.42 -6.36 16.88
C GLU A 94 -9.66 -5.03 16.77
N TRP A 95 -9.99 -4.21 15.79
CA TRP A 95 -9.37 -2.92 15.52
C TRP A 95 -10.35 -2.03 14.74
N SER A 96 -9.99 -0.77 14.50
CA SER A 96 -10.89 0.21 13.87
C SER A 96 -11.42 -0.18 12.48
N GLY A 97 -10.69 -1.02 11.75
CA GLY A 97 -11.04 -1.41 10.38
C GLY A 97 -10.77 -0.34 9.32
N ASN A 98 -10.21 0.83 9.68
CA ASN A 98 -9.96 1.94 8.76
C ASN A 98 -8.63 1.83 8.02
N ILE A 99 -8.45 2.71 7.01
CA ILE A 99 -7.27 2.71 6.14
C ILE A 99 -5.99 3.06 6.92
N CYS A 100 -6.04 3.99 7.88
CA CYS A 100 -4.85 4.41 8.63
C CYS A 100 -4.26 3.26 9.43
N ASP A 101 -5.07 2.61 10.24
CA ASP A 101 -4.65 1.45 11.03
C ASP A 101 -4.21 0.29 10.15
N PHE A 102 -4.96 0.01 9.07
CA PHE A 102 -4.61 -1.05 8.13
C PHE A 102 -3.23 -0.81 7.53
N TYR A 103 -2.97 0.41 7.04
CA TYR A 103 -1.70 0.77 6.44
C TYR A 103 -0.53 0.48 7.37
N PHE A 104 -0.56 0.97 8.61
CA PHE A 104 0.57 0.81 9.52
C PHE A 104 0.74 -0.64 10.00
N ARG A 105 -0.36 -1.34 10.28
CA ARG A 105 -0.33 -2.74 10.68
C ARG A 105 0.22 -3.63 9.57
N VAL A 106 -0.28 -3.46 8.35
CA VAL A 106 0.16 -4.26 7.21
C VAL A 106 1.60 -3.94 6.82
N TYR A 107 1.98 -2.65 6.80
CA TYR A 107 3.37 -2.27 6.51
C TYR A 107 4.35 -2.97 7.46
N ASN A 108 4.08 -2.96 8.75
CA ASN A 108 4.94 -3.64 9.73
C ASN A 108 5.04 -5.15 9.45
N LYS A 109 3.93 -5.81 9.08
CA LYS A 109 3.93 -7.22 8.71
C LYS A 109 4.68 -7.49 7.39
N LEU A 110 4.58 -6.59 6.42
CA LEU A 110 5.28 -6.72 5.13
C LEU A 110 6.80 -6.73 5.30
N ILE A 111 7.35 -5.93 6.19
CA ILE A 111 8.81 -5.79 6.37
C ILE A 111 9.43 -6.84 7.28
N THR A 112 8.64 -7.53 8.14
CA THR A 112 9.16 -8.37 9.24
C THR A 112 10.08 -9.50 8.76
N ASP A 113 9.77 -10.17 7.63
CA ASP A 113 10.51 -11.36 7.17
C ASP A 113 11.33 -11.12 5.89
N ILE A 114 11.36 -9.90 5.40
CA ILE A 114 12.16 -9.59 4.23
C ILE A 114 13.61 -9.45 4.70
N LYS A 115 14.47 -10.39 4.29
CA LYS A 115 15.91 -10.33 4.51
C LYS A 115 16.51 -9.18 3.70
N ILE A 116 16.41 -7.97 4.22
CA ILE A 116 16.99 -6.78 3.63
C ILE A 116 18.43 -6.70 4.12
N PRO A 117 19.44 -6.71 3.22
CA PRO A 117 20.80 -6.43 3.60
C PRO A 117 20.85 -5.04 4.24
N PHE A 118 21.19 -4.95 5.52
CA PHE A 118 21.38 -3.65 6.13
C PHE A 118 22.56 -2.92 5.46
N LYS A 119 22.37 -1.64 5.21
CA LYS A 119 23.46 -0.76 4.76
C LYS A 119 23.93 0.05 5.96
N THR A 120 25.23 0.18 6.10
CA THR A 120 25.83 1.15 7.00
C THR A 120 26.33 2.33 6.18
N VAL A 121 26.00 3.54 6.59
CA VAL A 121 26.60 4.77 6.06
C VAL A 121 27.28 5.46 7.24
N ASP A 122 28.53 5.76 7.10
CA ASP A 122 29.37 6.38 8.14
C ASP A 122 29.34 5.63 9.49
N GLY A 123 29.26 4.29 9.45
CA GLY A 123 29.21 3.45 10.65
C GLY A 123 27.81 3.34 11.31
N ASN A 124 26.82 4.07 10.84
CA ASN A 124 25.45 4.02 11.34
C ASN A 124 24.61 3.07 10.49
N ARG A 125 23.83 2.22 11.16
CA ARG A 125 22.87 1.33 10.51
C ARG A 125 21.72 2.18 9.94
N ILE A 126 21.45 2.02 8.64
CA ILE A 126 20.25 2.58 8.02
C ILE A 126 19.14 1.52 8.09
N ASP A 127 18.14 1.77 8.92
CA ASP A 127 16.98 0.88 9.05
C ASP A 127 15.95 1.10 7.93
N ASP A 128 15.93 2.30 7.32
CA ASP A 128 15.03 2.62 6.20
C ASP A 128 15.78 2.48 4.86
N THR A 129 15.50 1.42 4.14
CA THR A 129 16.14 1.09 2.86
C THR A 129 15.20 1.38 1.69
N PRO A 130 15.70 1.46 0.43
CA PRO A 130 14.85 1.61 -0.76
C PRO A 130 13.73 0.57 -0.86
N ILE A 131 13.93 -0.66 -0.32
CA ILE A 131 12.88 -1.68 -0.29
C ILE A 131 11.73 -1.27 0.65
N HIS A 132 12.04 -0.70 1.80
CA HIS A 132 11.04 -0.18 2.73
C HIS A 132 10.21 0.93 2.08
N GLU A 133 10.87 1.87 1.39
CA GLU A 133 10.19 2.93 0.65
C GLU A 133 9.30 2.37 -0.46
N ALA A 134 9.81 1.42 -1.25
CA ALA A 134 9.05 0.80 -2.33
C ALA A 134 7.81 0.05 -1.82
N LEU A 135 7.91 -0.63 -0.67
CA LEU A 135 6.76 -1.31 -0.05
C LEU A 135 5.73 -0.32 0.52
N ARG A 136 6.19 0.77 1.15
CA ARG A 136 5.30 1.87 1.59
C ARG A 136 4.52 2.43 0.42
N GLU A 137 5.21 2.69 -0.68
CA GLU A 137 4.62 3.25 -1.89
C GLU A 137 3.63 2.27 -2.54
N ALA A 138 3.99 1.00 -2.67
CA ALA A 138 3.10 -0.03 -3.24
C ALA A 138 1.80 -0.17 -2.42
N LEU A 139 1.92 -0.20 -1.08
CA LEU A 139 0.78 -0.29 -0.19
C LEU A 139 -0.10 0.96 -0.26
N ALA A 140 0.51 2.16 -0.21
CA ALA A 140 -0.22 3.42 -0.31
C ALA A 140 -0.94 3.54 -1.66
N ASN A 141 -0.27 3.20 -2.77
CA ASN A 141 -0.88 3.23 -4.10
C ASN A 141 -2.08 2.28 -4.22
N CYS A 142 -1.99 1.09 -3.63
CA CYS A 142 -3.11 0.14 -3.58
C CYS A 142 -4.33 0.75 -2.87
N LEU A 143 -4.13 1.42 -1.73
CA LEU A 143 -5.19 2.06 -0.94
C LEU A 143 -5.74 3.33 -1.61
N ILE A 144 -4.85 4.20 -2.13
CA ILE A 144 -5.22 5.47 -2.73
C ILE A 144 -6.00 5.29 -4.04
N ASN A 145 -5.68 4.25 -4.82
CA ASN A 145 -6.30 4.04 -6.13
C ASN A 145 -7.48 3.06 -6.11
N ALA A 146 -7.82 2.49 -4.97
CA ALA A 146 -8.97 1.60 -4.84
C ALA A 146 -10.29 2.32 -5.15
N ASP A 147 -11.18 1.61 -5.84
CA ASP A 147 -12.57 1.99 -5.96
C ASP A 147 -13.36 1.40 -4.78
N PHE A 148 -13.62 2.22 -3.77
CA PHE A 148 -14.31 1.78 -2.56
C PHE A 148 -15.81 1.50 -2.77
N TYR A 149 -16.35 1.78 -3.95
CA TYR A 149 -17.68 1.35 -4.38
C TYR A 149 -17.63 0.07 -5.24
N GLY A 150 -16.42 -0.37 -5.60
CA GLY A 150 -16.20 -1.59 -6.37
C GLY A 150 -16.23 -2.83 -5.47
N VAL A 151 -16.55 -3.97 -6.08
CA VAL A 151 -16.69 -5.26 -5.37
C VAL A 151 -15.36 -5.90 -4.97
N ARG A 152 -15.40 -6.80 -3.98
CA ARG A 152 -14.30 -7.66 -3.49
C ARG A 152 -13.23 -6.95 -2.67
N GLY A 153 -13.37 -5.69 -2.34
CA GLY A 153 -12.47 -4.95 -1.46
C GLY A 153 -10.98 -5.00 -1.84
N ILE A 154 -10.11 -4.58 -0.94
CA ILE A 154 -8.65 -4.63 -1.08
C ILE A 154 -8.13 -5.91 -0.45
N VAL A 155 -7.28 -6.65 -1.18
CA VAL A 155 -6.66 -7.88 -0.67
C VAL A 155 -5.15 -7.80 -0.88
N ILE A 156 -4.40 -8.01 0.21
CA ILE A 156 -2.94 -8.07 0.17
C ILE A 156 -2.52 -9.46 0.63
N ARG A 157 -1.75 -10.17 -0.21
CA ARG A 157 -1.25 -11.51 0.09
C ARG A 157 0.26 -11.52 0.14
N LYS A 158 0.82 -12.06 1.21
CA LYS A 158 2.25 -12.27 1.37
C LYS A 158 2.55 -13.74 1.57
N ASN A 159 3.52 -14.25 0.84
CA ASN A 159 4.11 -15.55 1.12
C ASN A 159 5.65 -15.48 1.06
N THR A 160 6.33 -16.63 1.17
CA THR A 160 7.79 -16.70 1.17
C THR A 160 8.46 -16.25 -0.13
N GLU A 161 7.71 -16.06 -1.22
CA GLU A 161 8.24 -15.77 -2.56
C GLU A 161 7.77 -14.47 -3.15
N LYS A 162 6.57 -14.01 -2.78
CA LYS A 162 5.94 -12.84 -3.39
C LYS A 162 4.98 -12.13 -2.44
N ILE A 163 4.77 -10.86 -2.74
CA ILE A 163 3.72 -10.01 -2.18
C ILE A 163 2.80 -9.61 -3.34
N ILE A 164 1.50 -9.72 -3.14
CA ILE A 164 0.48 -9.36 -4.13
C ILE A 164 -0.41 -8.31 -3.51
N PHE A 165 -0.56 -7.19 -4.19
CA PHE A 165 -1.48 -6.11 -3.84
C PHE A 165 -2.61 -6.11 -4.85
N GLU A 166 -3.85 -6.27 -4.41
CA GLU A 166 -5.04 -6.28 -5.25
C GLU A 166 -6.02 -5.22 -4.74
N ASN A 167 -6.41 -4.30 -5.61
CA ASN A 167 -7.44 -3.32 -5.29
C ASN A 167 -8.53 -3.29 -6.36
N PRO A 168 -9.80 -3.02 -5.98
CA PRO A 168 -10.88 -2.82 -6.94
C PRO A 168 -10.64 -1.57 -7.79
N GLY A 169 -11.10 -1.63 -9.03
CA GLY A 169 -10.93 -0.58 -10.04
C GLY A 169 -9.68 -0.77 -10.91
N TYR A 170 -9.77 -0.32 -12.14
CA TYR A 170 -8.66 -0.26 -13.09
C TYR A 170 -7.80 0.99 -12.88
N SER A 171 -6.56 0.97 -13.38
CA SER A 171 -5.69 2.14 -13.37
C SER A 171 -6.23 3.28 -14.25
N ARG A 172 -6.33 4.49 -13.69
CA ARG A 172 -6.81 5.67 -14.41
C ARG A 172 -5.82 6.17 -15.46
N THR A 173 -4.53 5.85 -15.28
CA THR A 173 -3.47 6.23 -16.20
C THR A 173 -3.06 5.09 -17.14
N GLY A 174 -3.45 3.85 -16.85
CA GLY A 174 -3.06 2.64 -17.57
C GLY A 174 -1.66 2.12 -17.17
N LYS A 175 -1.46 0.82 -17.34
CA LYS A 175 -0.25 0.09 -16.91
C LYS A 175 1.06 0.68 -17.45
N GLN A 176 1.07 1.05 -18.72
CA GLN A 176 2.28 1.60 -19.35
C GLN A 176 2.68 2.95 -18.74
N GLN A 177 1.71 3.81 -18.47
CA GLN A 177 1.95 5.10 -17.85
C GLN A 177 2.33 4.96 -16.37
N MET A 178 1.72 4.02 -15.62
CA MET A 178 2.13 3.70 -14.26
C MET A 178 3.62 3.33 -14.20
N ARG A 179 4.08 2.47 -15.11
CA ARG A 179 5.49 2.05 -15.19
C ARG A 179 6.42 3.18 -15.60
N LYS A 180 6.01 4.02 -16.55
CA LYS A 180 6.79 5.17 -17.02
C LYS A 180 6.91 6.27 -15.98
N GLY A 181 5.85 6.47 -15.19
CA GLY A 181 5.76 7.55 -14.21
C GLY A 181 5.56 8.94 -14.84
N GLY A 182 5.71 9.98 -14.04
CA GLY A 182 5.58 11.38 -14.45
C GLY A 182 4.14 11.89 -14.54
N ILE A 183 3.14 11.04 -14.46
CA ILE A 183 1.71 11.40 -14.38
C ILE A 183 1.09 10.74 -13.15
N SER A 184 0.39 11.54 -12.35
CA SER A 184 -0.35 11.06 -11.19
C SER A 184 -1.81 11.49 -11.30
N ASP A 185 -2.72 10.52 -11.39
CA ASP A 185 -4.16 10.74 -11.33
C ASP A 185 -4.81 9.77 -10.32
N PRO A 186 -4.62 10.04 -9.02
CA PRO A 186 -5.14 9.18 -7.97
C PRO A 186 -6.67 9.20 -7.95
N ARG A 187 -7.29 8.04 -7.75
CA ARG A 187 -8.74 7.91 -7.60
C ARG A 187 -9.23 8.68 -6.38
N ASN A 188 -8.54 8.55 -5.25
CA ASN A 188 -8.90 9.16 -3.97
C ASN A 188 -7.90 10.29 -3.61
N LYS A 189 -8.08 11.48 -4.22
CA LYS A 189 -7.15 12.61 -4.09
C LYS A 189 -6.98 13.11 -2.65
N ILE A 190 -8.03 13.04 -1.84
CA ILE A 190 -7.97 13.47 -0.43
C ILE A 190 -7.20 12.43 0.40
N LEU A 191 -7.39 11.13 0.18
CA LEU A 191 -6.55 10.10 0.81
C LEU A 191 -5.07 10.31 0.47
N MET A 192 -4.76 10.56 -0.80
CA MET A 192 -3.38 10.86 -1.21
C MET A 192 -2.83 12.10 -0.47
N LYS A 193 -3.63 13.16 -0.32
CA LYS A 193 -3.23 14.34 0.46
C LYS A 193 -2.87 13.98 1.90
N MET A 194 -3.66 13.12 2.55
CA MET A 194 -3.40 12.68 3.93
C MET A 194 -2.12 11.83 4.03
N PHE A 195 -1.89 10.90 3.11
CA PHE A 195 -0.65 10.13 3.05
C PHE A 195 0.58 11.02 2.78
N ASN A 196 0.46 12.03 1.92
CA ASN A 196 1.55 12.99 1.66
C ASN A 196 1.95 13.79 2.91
N LEU A 197 1.04 14.02 3.85
CA LEU A 197 1.36 14.69 5.12
C LEU A 197 2.39 13.91 5.94
N ILE A 198 2.48 12.60 5.76
CA ILE A 198 3.43 11.72 6.44
C ILE A 198 4.53 11.21 5.49
N ASN A 199 4.78 11.93 4.39
CA ASN A 199 5.80 11.64 3.38
C ASN A 199 5.61 10.27 2.70
N ILE A 200 4.37 9.87 2.47
CA ILE A 200 4.00 8.65 1.75
C ILE A 200 3.18 9.04 0.52
N GLY A 201 3.49 8.45 -0.63
CA GLY A 201 2.79 8.73 -1.87
C GLY A 201 3.16 10.08 -2.49
N GLU A 202 4.23 10.16 -3.28
CA GLU A 202 4.60 11.38 -4.00
C GLU A 202 3.63 11.69 -5.14
N ARG A 203 3.32 12.99 -5.33
CA ARG A 203 2.41 13.43 -6.40
C ARG A 203 3.01 13.37 -7.80
N ALA A 204 4.32 13.20 -7.93
CA ALA A 204 5.04 13.29 -9.20
C ALA A 204 4.88 12.03 -10.09
N GLY A 205 4.15 11.00 -9.64
CA GLY A 205 4.04 9.74 -10.37
C GLY A 205 5.34 8.96 -10.40
N SER A 206 6.21 9.17 -9.42
CA SER A 206 7.51 8.49 -9.28
C SER A 206 7.42 7.17 -8.51
N GLY A 207 6.35 6.96 -7.75
CA GLY A 207 6.23 5.85 -6.81
C GLY A 207 6.31 4.47 -7.46
N VAL A 208 5.50 4.21 -8.50
CA VAL A 208 5.54 2.93 -9.21
C VAL A 208 6.89 2.71 -9.91
N PRO A 209 7.46 3.67 -10.68
CA PRO A 209 8.82 3.55 -11.21
C PRO A 209 9.87 3.23 -10.13
N ASN A 210 9.80 3.85 -8.95
CA ASN A 210 10.71 3.57 -7.84
C ASN A 210 10.62 2.11 -7.37
N VAL A 211 9.42 1.52 -7.32
CA VAL A 211 9.23 0.09 -7.02
C VAL A 211 9.97 -0.77 -8.05
N PHE A 212 9.82 -0.49 -9.35
CA PHE A 212 10.49 -1.24 -10.42
C PHE A 212 12.01 -1.13 -10.33
N ASN A 213 12.53 0.08 -10.16
CA ASN A 213 13.98 0.33 -10.03
C ASN A 213 14.56 -0.39 -8.81
N THR A 214 13.88 -0.28 -7.66
CA THR A 214 14.31 -0.94 -6.43
C THR A 214 14.38 -2.47 -6.59
N TRP A 215 13.39 -3.10 -7.25
CA TRP A 215 13.39 -4.54 -7.54
C TRP A 215 14.53 -4.94 -8.48
N ALA A 216 14.78 -4.14 -9.51
CA ALA A 216 15.90 -4.35 -10.43
C ALA A 216 17.26 -4.27 -9.70
N ASP A 217 17.46 -3.30 -8.81
CA ASP A 217 18.67 -3.12 -8.02
C ASP A 217 18.95 -4.30 -7.07
N GLN A 218 17.88 -4.97 -6.58
CA GLN A 218 18.01 -6.18 -5.78
C GLN A 218 18.30 -7.42 -6.63
N GLY A 219 18.21 -7.33 -7.95
CA GLY A 219 18.29 -8.48 -8.87
C GLY A 219 17.12 -9.45 -8.70
N TRP A 220 15.97 -8.94 -8.25
CA TRP A 220 14.72 -9.67 -8.15
C TRP A 220 13.96 -9.67 -9.50
N PRO A 221 13.01 -10.59 -9.71
CA PRO A 221 12.15 -10.55 -10.88
C PRO A 221 11.41 -9.21 -10.98
N GLU A 222 11.26 -8.72 -12.19
CA GLU A 222 10.55 -7.47 -12.44
C GLU A 222 9.12 -7.52 -11.87
N PRO A 223 8.65 -6.45 -11.21
CA PRO A 223 7.26 -6.33 -10.76
C PRO A 223 6.28 -6.49 -11.92
N ILE A 224 5.14 -7.11 -11.66
CA ILE A 224 4.10 -7.35 -12.66
C ILE A 224 2.88 -6.53 -12.27
N ILE A 225 2.34 -5.74 -13.23
CA ILE A 225 1.07 -5.05 -13.09
C ILE A 225 0.07 -5.72 -14.03
N GLU A 226 -1.01 -6.23 -13.46
CA GLU A 226 -2.13 -6.83 -14.20
C GLU A 226 -3.40 -6.04 -13.94
N GLU A 227 -4.30 -6.05 -14.91
CA GLU A 227 -5.65 -5.53 -14.79
C GLU A 227 -6.62 -6.63 -15.19
N GLU A 228 -7.58 -6.88 -14.34
CA GLU A 228 -8.74 -7.74 -14.61
C GLU A 228 -9.95 -6.86 -14.82
N PHE A 229 -10.84 -7.27 -15.70
CA PHE A 229 -12.10 -6.62 -16.01
C PHE A 229 -13.19 -7.65 -15.80
N ASP A 230 -14.23 -7.33 -15.02
CA ASP A 230 -15.34 -8.22 -14.66
C ASP A 230 -15.03 -9.14 -13.44
N PRO A 231 -14.91 -8.56 -12.26
CA PRO A 231 -14.93 -7.13 -11.92
C PRO A 231 -13.57 -6.45 -12.13
N ASP A 232 -13.61 -5.13 -12.31
CA ASP A 232 -12.41 -4.32 -12.47
C ASP A 232 -11.48 -4.43 -11.26
N ARG A 233 -10.22 -4.84 -11.50
CA ARG A 233 -9.16 -4.92 -10.48
C ARG A 233 -7.82 -4.55 -11.05
N THR A 234 -7.02 -3.91 -10.22
CA THR A 234 -5.58 -3.71 -10.46
C THR A 234 -4.80 -4.61 -9.51
N ILE A 235 -3.83 -5.35 -10.05
CA ILE A 235 -3.01 -6.31 -9.32
C ILE A 235 -1.55 -5.97 -9.52
N LEU A 236 -0.81 -5.74 -8.42
CA LEU A 236 0.64 -5.59 -8.42
C LEU A 236 1.28 -6.81 -7.75
N VAL A 237 2.15 -7.52 -8.48
CA VAL A 237 2.88 -8.67 -7.97
C VAL A 237 4.36 -8.31 -7.79
N LEU A 238 4.86 -8.42 -6.58
CA LEU A 238 6.24 -8.19 -6.20
C LEU A 238 6.89 -9.51 -5.78
N THR A 239 7.78 -10.06 -6.62
CA THR A 239 8.53 -11.29 -6.31
C THR A 239 9.78 -10.95 -5.52
N ILE A 240 9.99 -11.58 -4.36
CA ILE A 240 11.08 -11.28 -3.39
C ILE A 240 12.19 -12.33 -3.37
N LYS A 241 12.18 -13.29 -4.29
CA LYS A 241 13.24 -14.29 -4.43
C LYS A 241 14.09 -14.02 -5.67
N LYS A 242 15.41 -14.13 -5.53
CA LYS A 242 16.33 -14.11 -6.69
C LYS A 242 16.04 -15.27 -7.63
N LYS A 243 15.95 -15.01 -8.93
CA LYS A 243 15.96 -16.08 -9.95
C LYS A 243 17.19 -16.98 -9.72
N ARG A 244 16.99 -18.27 -9.45
CA ARG A 244 18.10 -19.24 -9.49
C ARG A 244 18.68 -19.19 -10.90
N ARG A 245 19.96 -18.82 -11.03
CA ARG A 245 20.69 -19.00 -12.28
C ARG A 245 20.66 -20.51 -12.59
N THR A 246 19.88 -20.94 -13.57
CA THR A 246 20.01 -22.24 -14.18
C THR A 246 21.41 -22.30 -14.76
N LYS A 247 22.29 -23.09 -14.14
CA LYS A 247 23.59 -23.44 -14.73
C LYS A 247 23.26 -24.21 -16.00
N THR A 248 23.36 -23.56 -17.16
CA THR A 248 23.39 -24.24 -18.44
C THR A 248 24.65 -25.11 -18.43
N SER A 249 24.49 -26.39 -18.21
CA SER A 249 25.56 -27.37 -18.36
C SER A 249 25.89 -27.48 -19.86
N SER A 250 26.87 -26.69 -20.30
CA SER A 250 27.51 -26.94 -21.58
C SER A 250 28.26 -28.27 -21.45
N LYS A 251 27.62 -29.38 -21.83
CA LYS A 251 28.31 -30.61 -22.13
C LYS A 251 29.21 -30.35 -23.34
N LYS A 252 30.49 -30.07 -23.11
CA LYS A 252 31.53 -30.22 -24.11
C LYS A 252 31.55 -31.71 -24.47
N GLN A 253 31.03 -32.05 -25.66
CA GLN A 253 31.30 -33.33 -26.28
C GLN A 253 32.81 -33.40 -26.61
N ALA A 254 33.52 -34.26 -25.90
CA ALA A 254 34.88 -34.59 -26.20
C ALA A 254 34.85 -35.44 -27.51
N ILE A 255 35.34 -34.86 -28.58
CA ILE A 255 35.60 -35.57 -29.83
C ILE A 255 36.82 -36.48 -29.56
N LYS A 256 36.63 -37.79 -29.60
CA LYS A 256 37.74 -38.76 -29.59
C LYS A 256 38.49 -38.67 -30.91
N PRO A 257 39.82 -38.64 -30.94
CA PRO A 257 40.57 -38.73 -32.17
C PRO A 257 40.51 -40.17 -32.72
N PHE A 258 40.27 -40.30 -34.00
CA PHE A 258 40.44 -41.53 -34.78
C PHE A 258 41.95 -41.80 -34.92
N ASN A 259 42.40 -42.96 -34.45
CA ASN A 259 43.72 -43.47 -34.82
C ASN A 259 43.60 -44.35 -36.11
N ILE A 260 44.47 -44.05 -37.07
CA ILE A 260 44.77 -44.83 -38.26
C ILE A 260 45.78 -45.90 -37.89
#